data_64a7d07cbe4f6532924824dc433bc9c5
#
_entry.id   64a7d07cbe4f6532924824dc433bc9c5
#
_cell.length_a   1.000
_cell.length_b   1.000
_cell.length_c   1.000
_cell.angle_alpha   90.00
_cell.angle_beta   90.00
_cell.angle_gamma   90.00
#
_symmetry.space_group_name_H-M   'P 1'
#
loop_
_entity.id
_entity.type
_entity.pdbx_description
1 polymer ?
#
loop_
_entity_poly.entity_id
_entity_poly.type
_entity_poly.pdbx_seq_one_letter_code
_entity_poly.pdbx_strand_id
1 'polypeptide(L)'
;MAKEIANMLDAWNRGDAKAVALVINSPGGSPVQSRQIYLRIRQLAAEKKLPVLVFVEDVAASGGYMIACAGDEIFCDPSSILGSIGVVGGSFGFQDLIKRIGVERRLYTAGEHKAMLDPFLPENPEDVARLKVLQREIHAIFIALVKQSRGARLKGAKRSHDQSIAARSGSSAGMIVEMACL
;
A
#
# COMPACT_ATOMS: atom_id res chain seq x y z
N MET A 1 4.11 15.61 1.54
CA MET A 1 2.96 15.13 2.36
C MET A 1 2.09 16.28 2.89
N ALA A 2 2.56 17.22 3.74
CA ALA A 2 1.71 18.30 4.27
C ALA A 2 1.11 19.20 3.18
N LYS A 3 1.88 19.54 2.15
CA LYS A 3 1.44 20.37 1.03
C LYS A 3 0.38 19.67 0.17
N GLU A 4 0.53 18.39 -0.07
CA GLU A 4 -0.43 17.57 -0.82
C GLU A 4 -1.76 17.44 -0.08
N ILE A 5 -1.70 17.28 1.26
CA ILE A 5 -2.89 17.25 2.11
C ILE A 5 -3.62 18.61 2.08
N ALA A 6 -2.87 19.73 2.16
CA ALA A 6 -3.45 21.07 2.06
C ALA A 6 -4.15 21.27 0.70
N ASN A 7 -3.49 20.96 -0.41
CA ASN A 7 -4.08 21.05 -1.75
C ASN A 7 -5.35 20.18 -1.89
N MET A 8 -5.34 19.00 -1.29
CA MET A 8 -6.50 18.13 -1.26
C MET A 8 -7.66 18.79 -0.50
N LEU A 9 -7.41 19.37 0.67
CA LEU A 9 -8.45 20.06 1.46
C LEU A 9 -9.02 21.26 0.72
N ASP A 10 -8.18 22.02 0.03
CA ASP A 10 -8.63 23.18 -0.79
C ASP A 10 -9.54 22.75 -1.94
N ALA A 11 -9.21 21.64 -2.62
CA ALA A 11 -10.06 21.07 -3.66
C ALA A 11 -11.45 20.71 -3.14
N TRP A 12 -11.55 20.15 -1.92
CA TRP A 12 -12.82 19.80 -1.29
C TRP A 12 -13.65 20.99 -0.83
N ASN A 13 -13.04 22.13 -0.61
CA ASN A 13 -13.71 23.35 -0.11
C ASN A 13 -14.20 24.29 -1.22
N ARG A 14 -14.01 23.98 -2.48
CA ARG A 14 -14.56 24.75 -3.61
C ARG A 14 -16.08 24.54 -3.68
N GLY A 15 -16.83 25.62 -3.50
CA GLY A 15 -18.30 25.56 -3.39
C GLY A 15 -19.02 25.17 -4.68
N ASP A 16 -18.38 25.22 -5.84
CA ASP A 16 -18.89 24.88 -7.16
C ASP A 16 -18.40 23.55 -7.72
N ALA A 17 -17.58 22.81 -6.95
CA ALA A 17 -17.03 21.54 -7.36
C ALA A 17 -18.13 20.51 -7.67
N LYS A 18 -18.02 19.81 -8.79
CA LYS A 18 -18.92 18.72 -9.20
C LYS A 18 -18.32 17.34 -8.93
N ALA A 19 -17.02 17.26 -8.84
CA ALA A 19 -16.25 16.07 -8.54
C ALA A 19 -14.88 16.45 -7.99
N VAL A 20 -14.22 15.51 -7.35
CA VAL A 20 -12.80 15.63 -6.97
C VAL A 20 -11.99 14.68 -7.83
N ALA A 21 -10.99 15.21 -8.54
CA ALA A 21 -10.04 14.42 -9.31
C ALA A 21 -8.77 14.20 -8.48
N LEU A 22 -8.35 12.96 -8.34
CA LEU A 22 -7.07 12.56 -7.75
C LEU A 22 -6.17 12.05 -8.86
N VAL A 23 -5.02 12.69 -9.05
CA VAL A 23 -3.96 12.18 -9.93
C VAL A 23 -2.96 11.42 -9.06
N ILE A 24 -2.64 10.18 -9.46
CA ILE A 24 -1.78 9.28 -8.68
C ILE A 24 -0.64 8.79 -9.55
N ASN A 25 0.59 9.02 -9.06
CA ASN A 25 1.80 8.38 -9.57
C ASN A 25 2.66 7.97 -8.38
N SER A 26 2.47 6.73 -7.89
CA SER A 26 3.08 6.29 -6.64
C SER A 26 3.32 4.78 -6.62
N PRO A 27 4.56 4.33 -6.32
CA PRO A 27 4.87 2.91 -6.14
C PRO A 27 4.38 2.36 -4.79
N GLY A 28 3.86 3.20 -3.91
CA GLY A 28 3.40 2.84 -2.58
C GLY A 28 4.13 3.55 -1.44
N GLY A 29 4.15 2.91 -0.28
CA GLY A 29 4.77 3.47 0.93
C GLY A 29 4.14 2.90 2.20
N SER A 30 4.09 3.70 3.27
CA SER A 30 3.54 3.28 4.56
C SER A 30 2.07 2.84 4.47
N PRO A 31 1.74 1.60 4.84
CA PRO A 31 0.36 1.11 4.79
C PRO A 31 -0.58 1.90 5.71
N VAL A 32 -0.07 2.35 6.86
CA VAL A 32 -0.85 3.14 7.82
C VAL A 32 -1.24 4.48 7.22
N GLN A 33 -0.27 5.20 6.64
CA GLN A 33 -0.53 6.51 6.04
C GLN A 33 -1.43 6.40 4.81
N SER A 34 -1.19 5.43 3.95
CA SER A 34 -2.02 5.19 2.77
C SER A 34 -3.48 4.90 3.14
N ARG A 35 -3.69 4.09 4.19
CA ARG A 35 -5.02 3.81 4.70
C ARG A 35 -5.69 5.04 5.33
N GLN A 36 -4.95 5.86 6.07
CA GLN A 36 -5.49 7.10 6.64
C GLN A 36 -5.92 8.08 5.55
N ILE A 37 -5.11 8.23 4.49
CA ILE A 37 -5.46 9.06 3.33
C ILE A 37 -6.72 8.52 2.65
N TYR A 38 -6.79 7.21 2.38
CA TYR A 38 -7.98 6.56 1.84
C TYR A 38 -9.24 6.88 2.67
N LEU A 39 -9.16 6.67 3.97
CA LEU A 39 -10.30 6.91 4.87
C LEU A 39 -10.72 8.38 4.86
N ARG A 40 -9.76 9.31 4.88
CA ARG A 40 -10.07 10.75 4.86
C ARG A 40 -10.70 11.20 3.56
N ILE A 41 -10.24 10.69 2.42
CA ILE A 41 -10.87 10.94 1.12
C ILE A 41 -12.31 10.45 1.12
N ARG A 42 -12.56 9.23 1.58
CA ARG A 42 -13.91 8.67 1.62
C ARG A 42 -14.84 9.43 2.58
N GLN A 43 -14.31 9.87 3.71
CA GLN A 43 -15.06 10.70 4.65
C GLN A 43 -15.46 12.02 3.99
N LEU A 44 -14.53 12.75 3.37
CA LEU A 44 -14.80 14.01 2.71
C LEU A 44 -15.77 13.84 1.52
N ALA A 45 -15.64 12.77 0.76
CA ALA A 45 -16.55 12.44 -0.32
C ALA A 45 -17.99 12.29 0.18
N ALA A 46 -18.17 11.61 1.30
CA ALA A 46 -19.49 11.45 1.92
C ALA A 46 -20.03 12.77 2.51
N GLU A 47 -19.20 13.52 3.23
CA GLU A 47 -19.60 14.82 3.82
C GLU A 47 -20.02 15.84 2.75
N LYS A 48 -19.27 15.93 1.67
CA LYS A 48 -19.51 16.90 0.59
C LYS A 48 -20.42 16.37 -0.52
N LYS A 49 -20.76 15.09 -0.50
CA LYS A 49 -21.55 14.39 -1.55
C LYS A 49 -20.95 14.57 -2.95
N LEU A 50 -19.63 14.54 -3.03
CA LEU A 50 -18.88 14.69 -4.29
C LEU A 50 -18.30 13.33 -4.72
N PRO A 51 -18.42 12.96 -6.00
CA PRO A 51 -17.74 11.79 -6.53
C PRO A 51 -16.24 12.04 -6.58
N VAL A 52 -15.49 10.97 -6.39
CA VAL A 52 -14.02 10.93 -6.48
C VAL A 52 -13.62 10.18 -7.73
N LEU A 53 -12.92 10.84 -8.63
CA LEU A 53 -12.38 10.27 -9.87
C LEU A 53 -10.86 10.15 -9.71
N VAL A 54 -10.31 8.97 -9.93
CA VAL A 54 -8.88 8.73 -9.82
C VAL A 54 -8.29 8.55 -11.21
N PHE A 55 -7.22 9.29 -11.48
CA PHE A 55 -6.44 9.20 -12.71
C PHE A 55 -5.03 8.70 -12.34
N VAL A 56 -4.67 7.54 -12.86
CA VAL A 56 -3.36 6.94 -12.63
C VAL A 56 -2.45 7.31 -13.79
N GLU A 57 -1.30 7.89 -13.49
CA GLU A 57 -0.25 8.14 -14.47
C GLU A 57 0.51 6.83 -14.74
N ASP A 58 1.80 6.74 -14.40
CA ASP A 58 2.59 5.53 -14.65
C ASP A 58 2.24 4.40 -13.67
N VAL A 59 2.06 4.73 -12.38
CA VAL A 59 1.93 3.71 -11.34
C VAL A 59 1.00 4.11 -10.20
N ALA A 60 0.16 3.17 -9.78
CA ALA A 60 -0.55 3.18 -8.50
C ALA A 60 -0.40 1.80 -7.86
N ALA A 61 0.72 1.56 -7.21
CA ALA A 61 1.05 0.25 -6.64
C ALA A 61 1.06 0.27 -5.11
N SER A 62 0.79 -0.87 -4.48
CA SER A 62 0.83 -1.04 -3.02
C SER A 62 0.02 0.06 -2.31
N GLY A 63 0.62 0.86 -1.42
CA GLY A 63 -0.03 2.00 -0.78
C GLY A 63 -0.64 3.01 -1.75
N GLY A 64 -0.05 3.21 -2.94
CA GLY A 64 -0.62 4.03 -4.01
C GLY A 64 -1.95 3.48 -4.53
N TYR A 65 -2.04 2.17 -4.71
CA TYR A 65 -3.29 1.51 -5.08
C TYR A 65 -4.33 1.54 -3.96
N MET A 66 -3.88 1.43 -2.71
CA MET A 66 -4.76 1.61 -1.54
C MET A 66 -5.43 2.99 -1.57
N ILE A 67 -4.69 4.05 -1.89
CA ILE A 67 -5.25 5.40 -2.05
C ILE A 67 -6.16 5.47 -3.28
N ALA A 68 -5.76 4.88 -4.41
CA ALA A 68 -6.57 4.83 -5.62
C ALA A 68 -7.94 4.18 -5.39
N CYS A 69 -8.00 3.18 -4.51
CA CYS A 69 -9.26 2.54 -4.09
C CYS A 69 -10.25 3.51 -3.41
N ALA A 70 -9.84 4.71 -3.02
CA ALA A 70 -10.77 5.74 -2.55
C ALA A 70 -11.63 6.33 -3.68
N GLY A 71 -11.26 6.15 -4.95
CA GLY A 71 -12.03 6.59 -6.09
C GLY A 71 -13.31 5.78 -6.30
N ASP A 72 -14.38 6.49 -6.67
CA ASP A 72 -15.59 5.86 -7.19
C ASP A 72 -15.29 5.23 -8.55
N GLU A 73 -14.45 5.89 -9.36
CA GLU A 73 -13.89 5.36 -10.60
C GLU A 73 -12.38 5.56 -10.66
N ILE A 74 -11.70 4.64 -11.33
CA ILE A 74 -10.24 4.67 -11.55
C ILE A 74 -9.99 4.56 -13.04
N PHE A 75 -9.32 5.58 -13.57
CA PHE A 75 -8.89 5.67 -14.96
C PHE A 75 -7.37 5.50 -15.03
N CYS A 76 -6.91 4.71 -15.96
CA CYS A 76 -5.49 4.46 -16.18
C CYS A 76 -5.22 4.15 -17.65
N ASP A 77 -4.00 4.41 -18.09
CA ASP A 77 -3.52 3.96 -19.39
C ASP A 77 -3.34 2.43 -19.37
N PRO A 78 -3.50 1.72 -20.50
CA PRO A 78 -3.19 0.30 -20.60
C PRO A 78 -1.77 -0.09 -20.14
N SER A 79 -0.82 0.83 -20.19
CA SER A 79 0.56 0.65 -19.74
C SER A 79 0.77 0.99 -18.25
N SER A 80 -0.20 1.59 -17.58
CA SER A 80 -0.08 1.93 -16.15
C SER A 80 -0.03 0.68 -15.29
N ILE A 81 0.80 0.71 -14.26
CA ILE A 81 0.98 -0.39 -13.31
C ILE A 81 0.08 -0.16 -12.10
N LEU A 82 -0.88 -1.05 -11.87
CA LEU A 82 -1.80 -0.99 -10.73
C LEU A 82 -1.74 -2.27 -9.91
N GLY A 83 -2.03 -2.17 -8.61
CA GLY A 83 -2.15 -3.33 -7.73
C GLY A 83 -0.98 -3.48 -6.78
N SER A 84 -0.16 -4.52 -6.92
CA SER A 84 0.88 -4.86 -5.93
C SER A 84 0.29 -4.95 -4.51
N ILE A 85 -0.78 -5.77 -4.37
CA ILE A 85 -1.53 -5.90 -3.12
C ILE A 85 -0.78 -6.88 -2.22
N GLY A 86 0.28 -6.38 -1.58
CA GLY A 86 1.15 -7.18 -0.74
C GLY A 86 1.84 -6.36 0.34
N VAL A 87 2.56 -7.06 1.21
CA VAL A 87 3.40 -6.46 2.26
C VAL A 87 4.77 -7.10 2.18
N VAL A 88 5.78 -6.29 2.01
CA VAL A 88 7.17 -6.71 2.00
C VAL A 88 7.92 -6.10 3.18
N GLY A 89 8.77 -6.85 3.80
CA GLY A 89 9.77 -6.39 4.76
C GLY A 89 11.06 -7.12 4.46
N GLY A 90 12.15 -6.41 4.41
CA GLY A 90 13.47 -6.99 4.16
C GLY A 90 14.52 -6.35 5.02
N SER A 91 15.57 -7.11 5.34
CA SER A 91 16.75 -6.67 6.07
C SER A 91 17.97 -7.37 5.51
N PHE A 92 19.15 -6.94 5.95
CA PHE A 92 20.40 -7.59 5.64
C PHE A 92 20.98 -8.21 6.91
N GLY A 93 21.60 -9.38 6.82
CA GLY A 93 22.37 -9.99 7.91
C GLY A 93 23.84 -9.60 7.82
N PHE A 94 24.34 -8.84 8.78
CA PHE A 94 25.75 -8.39 8.83
C PHE A 94 26.55 -9.06 9.94
N GLN A 95 25.98 -10.02 10.66
CA GLN A 95 26.61 -10.68 11.81
C GLN A 95 28.00 -11.26 11.51
N ASP A 96 28.15 -11.91 10.35
CA ASP A 96 29.43 -12.52 9.96
C ASP A 96 30.41 -11.51 9.38
N LEU A 97 29.89 -10.46 8.76
CA LEU A 97 30.72 -9.37 8.25
C LEU A 97 31.42 -8.63 9.40
N ILE A 98 30.68 -8.21 10.43
CA ILE A 98 31.27 -7.48 11.56
C ILE A 98 32.29 -8.31 12.32
N LYS A 99 32.08 -9.63 12.44
CA LYS A 99 33.07 -10.55 13.03
C LYS A 99 34.38 -10.56 12.22
N ARG A 100 34.30 -10.64 10.88
CA ARG A 100 35.48 -10.67 10.00
C ARG A 100 36.32 -9.41 10.08
N ILE A 101 35.70 -8.26 10.29
CA ILE A 101 36.39 -6.98 10.40
C ILE A 101 36.71 -6.60 11.88
N GLY A 102 36.50 -7.50 12.83
CA GLY A 102 36.84 -7.30 14.24
C GLY A 102 35.94 -6.31 14.97
N VAL A 103 34.71 -6.10 14.51
CA VAL A 103 33.73 -5.21 15.15
C VAL A 103 32.83 -6.03 16.06
N GLU A 104 32.69 -5.58 17.31
CA GLU A 104 31.79 -6.15 18.30
C GLU A 104 30.49 -5.33 18.39
N ARG A 105 29.35 -5.99 18.21
CA ARG A 105 28.02 -5.38 18.43
C ARG A 105 27.66 -5.44 19.89
N ARG A 106 27.50 -4.30 20.53
CA ARG A 106 27.04 -4.16 21.93
C ARG A 106 25.64 -3.55 21.94
N LEU A 107 24.66 -4.28 22.43
CA LEU A 107 23.27 -3.88 22.46
C LEU A 107 22.78 -3.82 23.91
N TYR A 108 22.20 -2.69 24.28
CA TYR A 108 21.61 -2.45 25.59
C TYR A 108 20.13 -2.14 25.37
N THR A 109 19.24 -3.01 25.85
CA THR A 109 17.79 -2.84 25.65
C THR A 109 17.04 -2.92 26.97
N ALA A 110 15.90 -2.26 27.03
CA ALA A 110 14.88 -2.49 28.04
C ALA A 110 13.60 -2.98 27.33
N GLY A 111 13.12 -4.17 27.69
CA GLY A 111 12.02 -4.89 27.06
C GLY A 111 12.49 -6.08 26.19
N GLU A 112 11.77 -7.19 26.29
CA GLU A 112 12.18 -8.52 25.77
C GLU A 112 12.42 -8.57 24.26
N HIS A 113 11.66 -7.79 23.47
CA HIS A 113 11.69 -7.85 22.01
C HIS A 113 12.12 -6.54 21.34
N LYS A 114 12.87 -5.70 22.06
CA LYS A 114 13.30 -4.40 21.52
C LYS A 114 14.33 -4.48 20.39
N ALA A 115 15.04 -5.59 20.29
CA ALA A 115 16.06 -5.85 19.28
C ALA A 115 15.61 -6.86 18.22
N MET A 116 14.31 -7.02 18.04
CA MET A 116 13.77 -7.93 17.05
C MET A 116 14.35 -7.62 15.66
N LEU A 117 14.91 -8.67 15.00
CA LEU A 117 15.48 -8.58 13.66
C LEU A 117 16.65 -7.57 13.53
N ASP A 118 17.46 -7.39 14.59
CA ASP A 118 18.70 -6.61 14.50
C ASP A 118 19.62 -7.24 13.43
N PRO A 119 20.03 -6.48 12.39
CA PRO A 119 20.81 -7.02 11.27
C PRO A 119 22.23 -7.45 11.65
N PHE A 120 22.70 -7.11 12.84
CA PHE A 120 24.03 -7.46 13.33
C PHE A 120 24.04 -8.65 14.31
N LEU A 121 22.88 -9.24 14.58
CA LEU A 121 22.71 -10.44 15.38
C LEU A 121 22.23 -11.61 14.52
N PRO A 122 22.40 -12.85 14.99
CA PRO A 122 21.78 -14.01 14.36
C PRO A 122 20.26 -13.84 14.23
N GLU A 123 19.71 -14.25 13.09
CA GLU A 123 18.26 -14.23 12.91
C GLU A 123 17.59 -15.17 13.92
N ASN A 124 16.60 -14.64 14.63
CA ASN A 124 15.79 -15.42 15.56
C ASN A 124 14.50 -15.90 14.85
N PRO A 125 14.26 -17.23 14.75
CA PRO A 125 13.07 -17.77 14.11
C PRO A 125 11.75 -17.29 14.73
N GLU A 126 11.71 -17.01 16.05
CA GLU A 126 10.52 -16.47 16.71
C GLU A 126 10.21 -15.05 16.25
N ASP A 127 11.24 -14.22 16.10
CA ASP A 127 11.08 -12.85 15.59
C ASP A 127 10.59 -12.84 14.15
N VAL A 128 11.10 -13.75 13.31
CA VAL A 128 10.61 -13.96 11.95
C VAL A 128 9.15 -14.39 11.96
N ALA A 129 8.77 -15.31 12.84
CA ALA A 129 7.38 -15.75 12.96
C ALA A 129 6.45 -14.59 13.35
N ARG A 130 6.87 -13.76 14.31
CA ARG A 130 6.14 -12.55 14.72
C ARG A 130 5.98 -11.55 13.57
N LEU A 131 7.08 -11.26 12.84
CA LEU A 131 7.02 -10.40 11.67
C LEU A 131 6.02 -10.92 10.63
N LYS A 132 6.04 -12.22 10.33
CA LYS A 132 5.09 -12.84 9.39
C LYS A 132 3.64 -12.75 9.84
N VAL A 133 3.37 -12.77 11.16
CA VAL A 133 2.02 -12.51 11.68
C VAL A 133 1.59 -11.09 11.36
N LEU A 134 2.41 -10.09 11.70
CA LEU A 134 2.13 -8.67 11.42
C LEU A 134 1.92 -8.41 9.92
N GLN A 135 2.76 -8.98 9.07
CA GLN A 135 2.62 -8.86 7.62
C GLN A 135 1.29 -9.43 7.13
N ARG A 136 0.86 -10.59 7.63
CA ARG A 136 -0.43 -11.19 7.27
C ARG A 136 -1.61 -10.33 7.71
N GLU A 137 -1.56 -9.73 8.89
CA GLU A 137 -2.61 -8.84 9.39
C GLU A 137 -2.74 -7.60 8.52
N ILE A 138 -1.62 -6.93 8.20
CA ILE A 138 -1.61 -5.76 7.31
C ILE A 138 -2.12 -6.13 5.92
N HIS A 139 -1.70 -7.28 5.39
CA HIS A 139 -2.14 -7.79 4.09
C HIS A 139 -3.64 -8.08 4.08
N ALA A 140 -4.18 -8.70 5.13
CA ALA A 140 -5.61 -8.95 5.26
C ALA A 140 -6.43 -7.65 5.27
N ILE A 141 -5.94 -6.61 5.96
CA ILE A 141 -6.56 -5.28 5.95
C ILE A 141 -6.57 -4.69 4.54
N PHE A 142 -5.47 -4.81 3.80
CA PHE A 142 -5.38 -4.32 2.43
C PHE A 142 -6.36 -5.05 1.51
N ILE A 143 -6.38 -6.38 1.56
CA ILE A 143 -7.33 -7.20 0.78
C ILE A 143 -8.78 -6.81 1.09
N ALA A 144 -9.12 -6.65 2.37
CA ALA A 144 -10.46 -6.26 2.79
C ALA A 144 -10.86 -4.89 2.23
N LEU A 145 -9.95 -3.91 2.27
CA LEU A 145 -10.16 -2.58 1.72
C LEU A 145 -10.41 -2.63 0.20
N VAL A 146 -9.61 -3.38 -0.54
CA VAL A 146 -9.78 -3.54 -2.00
C VAL A 146 -11.12 -4.21 -2.30
N LYS A 147 -11.47 -5.29 -1.60
CA LYS A 147 -12.76 -5.97 -1.76
C LYS A 147 -13.93 -5.03 -1.47
N GLN A 148 -13.85 -4.26 -0.40
CA GLN A 148 -14.89 -3.31 -0.02
C GLN A 148 -15.07 -2.20 -1.09
N SER A 149 -13.96 -1.65 -1.57
CA SER A 149 -14.00 -0.50 -2.50
C SER A 149 -14.34 -0.92 -3.93
N ARG A 150 -13.89 -2.07 -4.39
CA ARG A 150 -14.06 -2.51 -5.78
C ARG A 150 -15.24 -3.47 -5.98
N GLY A 151 -15.67 -4.20 -4.94
CA GLY A 151 -16.87 -5.04 -4.94
C GLY A 151 -16.99 -5.93 -6.18
N ALA A 152 -18.13 -5.88 -6.88
CA ALA A 152 -18.42 -6.66 -8.08
C ALA A 152 -17.53 -6.32 -9.29
N ARG A 153 -16.76 -5.22 -9.24
CA ARG A 153 -15.77 -4.88 -10.28
C ARG A 153 -14.54 -5.79 -10.24
N LEU A 154 -14.31 -6.48 -9.12
CA LEU A 154 -13.24 -7.49 -9.01
C LEU A 154 -13.65 -8.72 -9.84
N LYS A 155 -12.92 -8.94 -10.93
CA LYS A 155 -13.05 -10.21 -11.67
C LYS A 155 -12.09 -11.18 -10.99
N GLY A 156 -12.64 -12.20 -10.31
CA GLY A 156 -11.86 -13.18 -9.58
C GLY A 156 -10.82 -13.84 -10.47
N ALA A 157 -9.55 -13.76 -10.10
CA ALA A 157 -8.53 -14.63 -10.63
C ALA A 157 -8.90 -16.07 -10.20
N LYS A 158 -9.08 -16.96 -11.14
CA LYS A 158 -9.15 -18.39 -10.87
C LYS A 158 -7.84 -18.76 -10.17
N ARG A 159 -7.98 -19.33 -8.98
CA ARG A 159 -6.94 -19.85 -8.10
C ARG A 159 -5.61 -20.18 -8.80
N SER A 160 -4.67 -19.30 -8.77
CA SER A 160 -3.27 -19.64 -8.67
C SER A 160 -2.85 -19.38 -7.21
N HIS A 161 -1.89 -20.13 -6.72
CA HIS A 161 -1.44 -20.10 -5.32
C HIS A 161 -0.85 -18.74 -4.88
N ASP A 162 -0.89 -17.74 -5.74
CA ASP A 162 -0.46 -16.36 -5.52
C ASP A 162 -1.68 -15.43 -5.47
N GLN A 163 -1.79 -14.69 -4.39
CA GLN A 163 -2.96 -13.89 -4.01
C GLN A 163 -2.98 -12.54 -4.73
N SER A 164 -2.89 -12.51 -6.06
CA SER A 164 -3.07 -11.30 -6.83
C SER A 164 -4.55 -11.09 -7.14
N ILE A 165 -5.09 -10.01 -6.66
CA ILE A 165 -6.45 -9.56 -6.97
C ILE A 165 -6.34 -8.53 -8.09
N ALA A 166 -6.74 -8.92 -9.30
CA ALA A 166 -6.84 -8.01 -10.42
C ALA A 166 -8.15 -7.23 -10.37
N ALA A 167 -8.07 -5.91 -10.34
CA ALA A 167 -9.23 -5.03 -10.53
C ALA A 167 -9.22 -4.49 -11.97
N ARG A 168 -10.30 -4.71 -12.73
CA ARG A 168 -10.49 -3.99 -13.99
C ARG A 168 -11.45 -2.83 -13.76
N SER A 169 -11.01 -1.61 -14.08
CA SER A 169 -11.91 -0.48 -14.20
C SER A 169 -12.72 -0.58 -15.50
N GLY A 170 -13.97 -0.12 -15.46
CA GLY A 170 -14.81 -0.10 -16.65
C GLY A 170 -14.25 0.80 -17.74
N SER A 171 -14.34 0.35 -18.97
CA SER A 171 -14.22 1.05 -20.25
C SER A 171 -12.86 1.54 -20.76
N SER A 172 -11.74 1.24 -20.15
CA SER A 172 -10.44 1.32 -20.84
C SER A 172 -9.61 0.13 -20.41
N ALA A 173 -9.13 -0.65 -21.36
CA ALA A 173 -8.38 -1.88 -21.11
C ALA A 173 -6.98 -1.54 -20.53
N GLY A 174 -6.94 -1.21 -19.25
CA GLY A 174 -5.70 -1.13 -18.51
C GLY A 174 -5.20 -2.55 -18.23
N MET A 175 -3.97 -2.82 -18.58
CA MET A 175 -3.31 -4.08 -18.26
C MET A 175 -2.90 -4.05 -16.79
N ILE A 176 -3.51 -4.94 -15.99
CA ILE A 176 -3.04 -5.16 -14.64
C ILE A 176 -1.83 -6.07 -14.75
N VAL A 177 -0.65 -5.50 -14.57
CA VAL A 177 0.57 -6.27 -14.47
C VAL A 177 0.67 -6.79 -13.04
N GLU A 178 0.55 -8.09 -12.91
CA GLU A 178 0.87 -8.84 -11.71
C GLU A 178 2.39 -8.77 -11.51
N MET A 179 2.86 -7.83 -10.69
CA MET A 179 4.25 -7.87 -10.26
C MET A 179 4.32 -8.85 -9.08
N ALA A 180 4.74 -10.07 -9.36
CA ALA A 180 5.32 -10.92 -8.34
C ALA A 180 6.50 -10.18 -7.73
N CYS A 181 6.45 -9.92 -6.43
CA CYS A 181 7.63 -9.47 -5.70
C CYS A 181 8.66 -10.61 -5.73
N LEU A 182 9.79 -10.35 -6.40
CA LEU A 182 11.01 -11.14 -6.25
C LEU A 182 11.57 -10.96 -4.85
#